data_f9257e957740e1305bb17a726e697b83
#
_entry.id   f9257e957740e1305bb17a726e697b83
#
_cell.length_a   1.000
_cell.length_b   1.000
_cell.length_c   1.000
_cell.angle_alpha   90.00
_cell.angle_beta   90.00
_cell.angle_gamma   90.00
#
_symmetry.space_group_name_H-M   'P 1'
#
loop_
_entity.id
_entity.type
_entity.pdbx_description
1 polymer ?
#
loop_
_entity_poly.entity_id
_entity_poly.type
_entity_poly.pdbx_seq_one_letter_code
_entity_poly.pdbx_strand_id
1 'polypeptide(L)'
;MPPHLAGGSEGPDRLRPLVEAVLGALAAGAAARKGPLPAGGPGAVARRVREVLGEALPEDGTGAAEALRALVGVVAEGAADPADPLCAAHLHCPPLGAAVAADLAASALNPSMDSWDQAPAATALEAEVTHALARLVHPDAAAPDALVTTGGTESNQLALLLARESARGVPGDPGVRVVAGANGHHSVPRAAWLLGMPAPVVVDTPGGVLDPERVRAALAAGGGPALLVATAGTTDSGDIDPLPELARVAREYGARLHVDAAYGGSLLFSNREAVRLAGLREADTVTLDLHKLGWQPVAAGVLAVREAALLRPLDHRADYLNAADDTEAGFPDLLGRSLRTSRRPDVLKIAVTLRALGRRGLGGLVEAVCDHARYLADLVERHPALTLRARPAVSTVLFRPTGAGDEEVAAIRRRLMLDGRAVLGRARADGRLWLKATLLNPTTTPTDLEALLTLVCATHQEGSTPR
;
A
#
# COMPACT_ATOMS: atom_id res chain seq x y z
N MET A 1 -13.34 19.01 34.78
CA MET A 1 -12.29 18.08 35.25
C MET A 1 -11.12 18.16 34.25
N PRO A 2 -9.84 18.05 34.69
CA PRO A 2 -8.76 18.01 33.76
C PRO A 2 -8.90 16.83 32.77
N PRO A 3 -8.46 16.97 31.53
CA PRO A 3 -8.56 15.89 30.54
C PRO A 3 -7.76 14.67 31.01
N HIS A 4 -8.28 13.47 30.75
CA HIS A 4 -7.60 12.23 31.08
C HIS A 4 -6.50 11.96 30.02
N LEU A 5 -5.28 11.69 30.47
CA LEU A 5 -4.16 11.27 29.61
C LEU A 5 -4.14 9.74 29.53
N ALA A 6 -3.78 9.21 28.36
CA ALA A 6 -3.71 7.76 28.12
C ALA A 6 -2.45 7.10 28.71
N GLY A 7 -1.43 7.90 29.06
CA GLY A 7 -0.18 7.41 29.64
C GLY A 7 -0.24 7.19 31.16
N GLY A 8 0.84 6.56 31.69
CA GLY A 8 0.97 6.24 33.12
C GLY A 8 0.23 4.97 33.53
N SER A 9 0.37 4.60 34.81
CA SER A 9 -0.21 3.35 35.34
C SER A 9 -1.73 3.29 35.30
N GLU A 10 -2.43 4.42 35.42
CA GLU A 10 -3.89 4.52 35.38
C GLU A 10 -4.44 4.77 33.96
N GLY A 11 -3.57 5.05 32.99
CA GLY A 11 -3.93 5.36 31.60
C GLY A 11 -4.82 4.30 30.94
N PRO A 12 -4.48 3.00 30.99
CA PRO A 12 -5.28 1.92 30.41
C PRO A 12 -6.71 1.86 30.95
N ASP A 13 -6.91 2.04 32.26
CA ASP A 13 -8.25 1.99 32.86
C ASP A 13 -9.09 3.21 32.47
N ARG A 14 -8.48 4.38 32.35
CA ARG A 14 -9.14 5.61 31.86
C ARG A 14 -9.47 5.54 30.38
N LEU A 15 -8.64 4.85 29.58
CA LEU A 15 -8.84 4.67 28.14
C LEU A 15 -9.97 3.67 27.85
N ARG A 16 -10.16 2.63 28.66
CA ARG A 16 -11.12 1.55 28.44
C ARG A 16 -12.52 2.04 28.06
N PRO A 17 -13.19 2.92 28.83
CA PRO A 17 -14.56 3.37 28.50
C PRO A 17 -14.61 4.20 27.19
N LEU A 18 -13.53 4.88 26.82
CA LEU A 18 -13.45 5.60 25.56
C LEU A 18 -13.29 4.65 24.37
N VAL A 19 -12.52 3.59 24.51
CA VAL A 19 -12.40 2.52 23.49
C VAL A 19 -13.75 1.81 23.32
N GLU A 20 -14.47 1.53 24.39
CA GLU A 20 -15.83 0.96 24.33
C GLU A 20 -16.79 1.88 23.56
N ALA A 21 -16.73 3.19 23.80
CA ALA A 21 -17.52 4.17 23.04
C ALA A 21 -17.15 4.17 21.53
N VAL A 22 -15.87 4.05 21.19
CA VAL A 22 -15.40 3.92 19.81
C VAL A 22 -15.96 2.65 19.17
N LEU A 23 -15.82 1.49 19.82
CA LEU A 23 -16.31 0.21 19.29
C LEU A 23 -17.82 0.23 19.06
N GLY A 24 -18.58 0.81 20.00
CA GLY A 24 -20.02 0.99 19.85
C GLY A 24 -20.37 1.91 18.67
N ALA A 25 -19.65 3.01 18.51
CA ALA A 25 -19.85 3.96 17.40
C ALA A 25 -19.50 3.35 16.03
N LEU A 26 -18.42 2.55 15.95
CA LEU A 26 -18.07 1.82 14.74
C LEU A 26 -19.16 0.84 14.33
N ALA A 27 -19.70 0.07 15.27
CA ALA A 27 -20.78 -0.89 15.02
C ALA A 27 -22.07 -0.19 14.56
N ALA A 28 -22.45 0.90 15.24
CA ALA A 28 -23.64 1.68 14.88
C ALA A 28 -23.52 2.32 13.50
N GLY A 29 -22.36 2.91 13.18
CA GLY A 29 -22.08 3.50 11.87
C GLY A 29 -22.09 2.48 10.74
N ALA A 30 -21.47 1.31 10.94
CA ALA A 30 -21.51 0.21 9.99
C ALA A 30 -22.94 -0.27 9.69
N ALA A 31 -23.77 -0.42 10.74
CA ALA A 31 -25.17 -0.80 10.59
C ALA A 31 -26.00 0.27 9.85
N ALA A 32 -25.70 1.56 10.05
CA ALA A 32 -26.39 2.67 9.38
C ALA A 32 -26.03 2.76 7.89
N ARG A 33 -24.81 2.40 7.48
CA ARG A 33 -24.32 2.47 6.09
C ARG A 33 -25.05 1.53 5.13
N LYS A 34 -25.42 0.31 5.58
CA LYS A 34 -26.18 -0.71 4.81
C LYS A 34 -25.53 -1.21 3.52
N GLY A 35 -24.22 -1.25 3.43
CA GLY A 35 -23.49 -1.74 2.24
C GLY A 35 -22.00 -1.38 2.25
N PRO A 36 -21.29 -1.67 1.15
CA PRO A 36 -19.86 -1.43 1.06
C PRO A 36 -19.47 0.06 1.01
N LEU A 37 -20.44 0.94 0.69
CA LEU A 37 -20.24 2.38 0.58
C LEU A 37 -21.57 3.10 0.90
N PRO A 38 -21.55 4.30 1.51
CA PRO A 38 -22.77 5.08 1.71
C PRO A 38 -23.39 5.50 0.36
N ALA A 39 -24.70 5.34 0.25
CA ALA A 39 -25.45 5.77 -0.93
C ALA A 39 -25.57 7.31 -1.02
N GLY A 40 -25.91 7.84 -2.21
CA GLY A 40 -26.19 9.26 -2.45
C GLY A 40 -24.97 10.11 -2.82
N GLY A 41 -23.78 9.53 -2.83
CA GLY A 41 -22.56 10.16 -3.32
C GLY A 41 -21.98 11.26 -2.42
N PRO A 42 -20.97 12.01 -2.92
CA PRO A 42 -20.15 12.92 -2.09
C PRO A 42 -20.96 14.02 -1.40
N GLY A 43 -22.01 14.54 -2.07
CA GLY A 43 -22.86 15.62 -1.51
C GLY A 43 -23.67 15.16 -0.29
N ALA A 44 -24.19 13.94 -0.32
CA ALA A 44 -24.95 13.38 0.80
C ALA A 44 -24.03 13.12 2.01
N VAL A 45 -22.87 12.53 1.80
CA VAL A 45 -21.87 12.28 2.85
C VAL A 45 -21.40 13.60 3.46
N ALA A 46 -21.03 14.59 2.63
CA ALA A 46 -20.56 15.89 3.13
C ALA A 46 -21.63 16.65 3.94
N ARG A 47 -22.88 16.57 3.54
CA ARG A 47 -24.01 17.15 4.30
C ARG A 47 -24.14 16.47 5.67
N ARG A 48 -24.15 15.13 5.71
CA ARG A 48 -24.26 14.35 6.91
C ARG A 48 -23.12 14.64 7.92
N VAL A 49 -21.89 14.73 7.42
CA VAL A 49 -20.74 15.10 8.26
C VAL A 49 -20.92 16.50 8.85
N ARG A 50 -21.34 17.50 8.06
CA ARG A 50 -21.55 18.87 8.56
C ARG A 50 -22.66 18.94 9.59
N GLU A 51 -23.75 18.20 9.41
CA GLU A 51 -24.87 18.14 10.36
C GLU A 51 -24.42 17.62 11.74
N VAL A 52 -23.57 16.58 11.76
CA VAL A 52 -23.08 15.98 13.00
C VAL A 52 -21.96 16.78 13.64
N LEU A 53 -21.03 17.31 12.81
CA LEU A 53 -19.88 18.09 13.31
C LEU A 53 -20.32 19.41 13.92
N GLY A 54 -21.32 20.10 13.33
CA GLY A 54 -21.69 21.47 13.71
C GLY A 54 -20.52 22.43 13.52
N GLU A 55 -20.21 23.18 14.55
CA GLU A 55 -19.04 24.06 14.58
C GLU A 55 -17.77 23.23 14.77
N ALA A 56 -16.79 23.39 13.85
CA ALA A 56 -15.57 22.60 13.85
C ALA A 56 -14.60 22.96 14.98
N LEU A 57 -14.67 24.18 15.48
CA LEU A 57 -13.86 24.70 16.60
C LEU A 57 -14.78 25.40 17.61
N PRO A 58 -15.59 24.66 18.38
CA PRO A 58 -16.50 25.25 19.36
C PRO A 58 -15.73 25.80 20.56
N GLU A 59 -16.28 26.85 21.20
CA GLU A 59 -15.71 27.38 22.45
C GLU A 59 -15.83 26.38 23.60
N ASP A 60 -16.98 25.68 23.69
CA ASP A 60 -17.24 24.68 24.72
C ASP A 60 -17.30 23.27 24.11
N GLY A 61 -16.58 22.32 24.73
CA GLY A 61 -16.57 20.94 24.30
C GLY A 61 -17.76 20.15 24.83
N THR A 62 -18.21 19.14 24.05
CA THR A 62 -19.33 18.22 24.45
C THR A 62 -18.87 17.06 25.34
N GLY A 63 -17.57 16.95 25.60
CA GLY A 63 -16.97 15.84 26.35
C GLY A 63 -16.54 14.66 25.43
N ALA A 64 -15.51 13.93 25.88
CA ALA A 64 -14.83 12.92 25.06
C ALA A 64 -15.76 11.80 24.57
N ALA A 65 -16.60 11.25 25.43
CA ALA A 65 -17.47 10.13 25.06
C ALA A 65 -18.55 10.52 24.03
N GLU A 66 -19.11 11.71 24.16
CA GLU A 66 -20.10 12.27 23.22
C GLU A 66 -19.44 12.54 21.86
N ALA A 67 -18.33 13.27 21.85
CA ALA A 67 -17.58 13.57 20.64
C ALA A 67 -17.16 12.28 19.90
N LEU A 68 -16.68 11.24 20.62
CA LEU A 68 -16.34 9.96 20.03
C LEU A 68 -17.56 9.28 19.41
N ARG A 69 -18.69 9.19 20.12
CA ARG A 69 -19.90 8.57 19.56
C ARG A 69 -20.38 9.28 18.29
N ALA A 70 -20.42 10.60 18.32
CA ALA A 70 -20.90 11.41 17.20
C ALA A 70 -19.95 11.32 15.99
N LEU A 71 -18.66 11.65 16.18
CA LEU A 71 -17.73 11.79 15.06
C LEU A 71 -17.25 10.42 14.52
N VAL A 72 -16.97 9.45 15.40
CA VAL A 72 -16.62 8.10 14.94
C VAL A 72 -17.83 7.44 14.27
N GLY A 73 -19.04 7.66 14.81
CA GLY A 73 -20.29 7.15 14.23
C GLY A 73 -20.50 7.66 12.80
N VAL A 74 -20.41 8.97 12.57
CA VAL A 74 -20.61 9.55 11.23
C VAL A 74 -19.49 9.17 10.27
N VAL A 75 -18.25 9.05 10.72
CA VAL A 75 -17.14 8.59 9.88
C VAL A 75 -17.33 7.11 9.50
N ALA A 76 -17.76 6.26 10.43
CA ALA A 76 -18.04 4.85 10.17
C ALA A 76 -19.26 4.66 9.25
N GLU A 77 -20.32 5.46 9.41
CA GLU A 77 -21.48 5.51 8.50
C GLU A 77 -21.04 5.91 7.07
N GLY A 78 -20.16 6.92 6.97
CA GLY A 78 -19.66 7.47 5.72
C GLY A 78 -18.46 6.76 5.09
N ALA A 79 -17.93 5.71 5.72
CA ALA A 79 -16.74 5.01 5.25
C ALA A 79 -17.04 4.01 4.12
N ALA A 80 -16.06 3.74 3.27
CA ALA A 80 -16.03 2.50 2.52
C ALA A 80 -15.63 1.34 3.44
N ASP A 81 -16.24 0.17 3.26
CA ASP A 81 -15.96 -1.01 4.08
C ASP A 81 -15.19 -2.08 3.28
N PRO A 82 -13.88 -2.17 3.44
CA PRO A 82 -13.11 -3.19 2.74
C PRO A 82 -13.37 -4.62 3.24
N ALA A 83 -14.08 -4.79 4.36
CA ALA A 83 -14.54 -6.09 4.83
C ALA A 83 -15.83 -6.56 4.15
N ASP A 84 -16.56 -5.67 3.48
CA ASP A 84 -17.68 -6.06 2.62
C ASP A 84 -17.13 -6.63 1.30
N PRO A 85 -17.53 -7.85 0.87
CA PRO A 85 -17.00 -8.49 -0.33
C PRO A 85 -17.33 -7.74 -1.62
N LEU A 86 -18.34 -6.86 -1.64
CA LEU A 86 -18.66 -5.99 -2.76
C LEU A 86 -17.83 -4.69 -2.78
N CYS A 87 -16.93 -4.49 -1.81
CA CYS A 87 -15.91 -3.43 -1.80
C CYS A 87 -14.61 -3.95 -2.45
N ALA A 88 -14.59 -4.10 -3.75
CA ALA A 88 -13.50 -4.68 -4.53
C ALA A 88 -12.73 -3.62 -5.35
N ALA A 89 -12.58 -2.40 -4.83
CA ALA A 89 -11.81 -1.34 -5.49
C ALA A 89 -10.57 -0.97 -4.68
N HIS A 90 -9.58 -0.47 -5.40
CA HIS A 90 -8.32 -0.01 -4.83
C HIS A 90 -7.51 -1.14 -4.16
N LEU A 91 -6.36 -0.77 -3.61
CA LEU A 91 -5.53 -1.64 -2.78
C LEU A 91 -5.82 -1.37 -1.29
N HIS A 92 -7.11 -1.36 -0.95
CA HIS A 92 -7.64 -1.08 0.37
C HIS A 92 -8.12 -2.38 1.01
N CYS A 93 -7.38 -2.89 1.99
CA CYS A 93 -7.68 -4.14 2.68
C CYS A 93 -8.42 -3.92 4.00
N PRO A 94 -9.24 -4.87 4.45
CA PRO A 94 -9.71 -4.88 5.84
C PRO A 94 -8.52 -5.14 6.77
N PRO A 95 -8.24 -4.28 7.77
CA PRO A 95 -7.10 -4.50 8.63
C PRO A 95 -7.34 -5.67 9.60
N LEU A 96 -6.28 -6.40 9.93
CA LEU A 96 -6.33 -7.45 10.96
C LEU A 96 -6.61 -6.86 12.34
N GLY A 97 -7.52 -7.47 13.09
CA GLY A 97 -7.88 -7.02 14.45
C GLY A 97 -6.67 -6.93 15.38
N ALA A 98 -5.74 -7.89 15.32
CA ALA A 98 -4.51 -7.85 16.11
C ALA A 98 -3.62 -6.65 15.74
N ALA A 99 -3.56 -6.27 14.46
CA ALA A 99 -2.81 -5.11 14.01
C ALA A 99 -3.45 -3.79 14.49
N VAL A 100 -4.79 -3.70 14.46
CA VAL A 100 -5.53 -2.55 14.99
C VAL A 100 -5.32 -2.40 16.51
N ALA A 101 -5.35 -3.51 17.25
CA ALA A 101 -5.09 -3.49 18.69
C ALA A 101 -3.65 -3.06 19.03
N ALA A 102 -2.67 -3.49 18.23
CA ALA A 102 -1.29 -3.05 18.37
C ALA A 102 -1.11 -1.56 18.01
N ASP A 103 -1.86 -1.07 17.02
CA ASP A 103 -1.87 0.34 16.63
C ASP A 103 -2.46 1.24 17.72
N LEU A 104 -3.48 0.76 18.46
CA LEU A 104 -3.98 1.41 19.67
C LEU A 104 -2.87 1.53 20.74
N ALA A 105 -2.10 0.46 20.96
CA ALA A 105 -1.00 0.49 21.92
C ALA A 105 0.08 1.50 21.51
N ALA A 106 0.45 1.56 20.23
CA ALA A 106 1.36 2.56 19.70
C ALA A 106 0.85 4.00 19.91
N SER A 107 -0.46 4.22 19.78
CA SER A 107 -1.10 5.52 20.04
C SER A 107 -1.11 5.88 21.52
N ALA A 108 -1.39 4.92 22.41
CA ALA A 108 -1.44 5.15 23.85
C ALA A 108 -0.04 5.42 24.46
N LEU A 109 0.98 4.72 23.98
CA LEU A 109 2.39 4.92 24.38
C LEU A 109 2.98 6.20 23.79
N ASN A 110 2.56 6.56 22.59
CA ASN A 110 2.98 7.75 21.84
C ASN A 110 4.51 8.01 21.81
N PRO A 111 5.38 7.00 21.60
CA PRO A 111 6.81 7.23 21.52
C PRO A 111 7.16 7.89 20.18
N SER A 112 8.23 8.69 20.16
CA SER A 112 8.86 9.15 18.92
C SER A 112 10.13 8.36 18.63
N MET A 113 10.24 7.82 17.41
CA MET A 113 11.40 7.02 17.01
C MET A 113 12.45 7.91 16.33
N ASP A 114 12.78 9.02 16.94
CA ASP A 114 13.85 9.95 16.53
C ASP A 114 15.07 9.90 17.46
N SER A 115 14.89 9.44 18.71
CA SER A 115 15.99 9.16 19.64
C SER A 115 15.68 7.91 20.47
N TRP A 116 16.73 7.25 20.93
CA TRP A 116 16.62 5.99 21.66
C TRP A 116 15.87 6.15 22.99
N ASP A 117 16.12 7.21 23.74
CA ASP A 117 15.51 7.48 25.04
C ASP A 117 13.99 7.70 25.00
N GLN A 118 13.44 8.12 23.85
CA GLN A 118 12.00 8.25 23.62
C GLN A 118 11.34 6.92 23.25
N ALA A 119 12.08 5.97 22.65
CA ALA A 119 11.52 4.73 22.11
C ALA A 119 12.43 3.49 22.29
N PRO A 120 12.95 3.18 23.49
CA PRO A 120 14.00 2.15 23.67
C PRO A 120 13.59 0.78 23.11
N ALA A 121 12.46 0.26 23.55
CA ALA A 121 11.99 -1.06 23.12
C ALA A 121 11.51 -1.08 21.65
N ALA A 122 10.88 0.00 21.18
CA ALA A 122 10.43 0.09 19.81
C ALA A 122 11.59 0.15 18.82
N THR A 123 12.72 0.78 19.20
CA THR A 123 13.97 0.80 18.42
C THR A 123 14.51 -0.60 18.21
N ALA A 124 14.65 -1.38 19.29
CA ALA A 124 15.11 -2.76 19.21
C ALA A 124 14.16 -3.63 18.39
N LEU A 125 12.83 -3.46 18.59
CA LEU A 125 11.83 -4.19 17.82
C LEU A 125 11.90 -3.86 16.32
N GLU A 126 12.11 -2.59 15.96
CA GLU A 126 12.25 -2.19 14.57
C GLU A 126 13.47 -2.82 13.92
N ALA A 127 14.60 -2.83 14.60
CA ALA A 127 15.83 -3.45 14.09
C ALA A 127 15.62 -4.95 13.77
N GLU A 128 15.00 -5.70 14.68
CA GLU A 128 14.73 -7.13 14.47
C GLU A 128 13.73 -7.37 13.31
N VAL A 129 12.65 -6.62 13.28
CA VAL A 129 11.60 -6.80 12.26
C VAL A 129 12.09 -6.37 10.87
N THR A 130 12.79 -5.24 10.77
CA THR A 130 13.33 -4.78 9.49
C THR A 130 14.41 -5.72 8.97
N HIS A 131 15.26 -6.25 9.86
CA HIS A 131 16.22 -7.28 9.48
C HIS A 131 15.55 -8.55 8.95
N ALA A 132 14.49 -9.03 9.62
CA ALA A 132 13.75 -10.21 9.17
C ALA A 132 13.09 -9.98 7.79
N LEU A 133 12.49 -8.81 7.56
CA LEU A 133 11.88 -8.45 6.28
C LEU A 133 12.92 -8.27 5.17
N ALA A 134 14.08 -7.67 5.49
CA ALA A 134 15.19 -7.56 4.54
C ALA A 134 15.70 -8.94 4.10
N ARG A 135 15.84 -9.87 5.03
CA ARG A 135 16.20 -11.27 4.74
C ARG A 135 15.14 -12.03 3.95
N LEU A 136 13.86 -11.71 4.14
CA LEU A 136 12.79 -12.29 3.33
C LEU A 136 12.91 -11.85 1.85
N VAL A 137 13.27 -10.60 1.61
CA VAL A 137 13.42 -10.03 0.25
C VAL A 137 14.76 -10.44 -0.38
N HIS A 138 15.84 -10.39 0.39
CA HIS A 138 17.21 -10.62 -0.06
C HIS A 138 17.89 -11.75 0.75
N PRO A 139 17.44 -13.00 0.60
CA PRO A 139 17.91 -14.11 1.44
C PRO A 139 19.41 -14.39 1.28
N ASP A 140 19.97 -14.14 0.11
CA ASP A 140 21.35 -14.45 -0.24
C ASP A 140 22.29 -13.23 -0.11
N ALA A 141 21.79 -12.04 0.27
CA ALA A 141 22.62 -10.85 0.41
C ALA A 141 23.49 -10.90 1.67
N ALA A 142 24.69 -10.32 1.61
CA ALA A 142 25.63 -10.35 2.73
C ALA A 142 25.13 -9.49 3.89
N ALA A 143 24.63 -8.28 3.61
CA ALA A 143 24.21 -7.31 4.62
C ALA A 143 22.92 -6.59 4.21
N PRO A 144 21.80 -7.31 4.05
CA PRO A 144 20.52 -6.66 3.72
C PRO A 144 19.97 -5.90 4.90
N ASP A 145 19.26 -4.78 4.62
CA ASP A 145 18.59 -3.97 5.62
C ASP A 145 17.25 -3.47 5.10
N ALA A 146 16.41 -2.90 5.96
CA ALA A 146 15.16 -2.30 5.54
C ALA A 146 14.77 -1.12 6.44
N LEU A 147 13.93 -0.24 5.90
CA LEU A 147 13.34 0.89 6.60
C LEU A 147 11.82 0.75 6.65
N VAL A 148 11.21 1.13 7.78
CA VAL A 148 9.76 1.31 7.86
C VAL A 148 9.40 2.68 7.30
N THR A 149 8.47 2.71 6.34
CA THR A 149 7.98 3.90 5.66
C THR A 149 6.47 4.06 5.82
N THR A 150 5.91 5.18 5.37
CA THR A 150 4.46 5.39 5.34
C THR A 150 3.76 4.59 4.23
N GLY A 151 4.51 4.08 3.26
CA GLY A 151 3.98 3.35 2.10
C GLY A 151 4.84 3.47 0.86
N GLY A 152 4.41 2.84 -0.22
CA GLY A 152 5.13 2.75 -1.48
C GLY A 152 5.59 4.09 -2.05
N THR A 153 4.82 5.15 -1.85
CA THR A 153 5.22 6.48 -2.31
C THR A 153 6.49 6.97 -1.61
N GLU A 154 6.57 6.89 -0.28
CA GLU A 154 7.78 7.25 0.47
C GLU A 154 8.95 6.31 0.15
N SER A 155 8.67 5.01 0.05
CA SER A 155 9.69 4.01 -0.32
C SER A 155 10.29 4.28 -1.71
N ASN A 156 9.45 4.61 -2.71
CA ASN A 156 9.93 4.96 -4.04
C ASN A 156 10.71 6.29 -4.04
N GLN A 157 10.28 7.29 -3.25
CA GLN A 157 11.04 8.53 -3.06
C GLN A 157 12.42 8.26 -2.48
N LEU A 158 12.50 7.44 -1.44
CA LEU A 158 13.77 7.04 -0.84
C LEU A 158 14.65 6.27 -1.84
N ALA A 159 14.11 5.35 -2.61
CA ALA A 159 14.88 4.61 -3.62
C ALA A 159 15.53 5.54 -4.66
N LEU A 160 14.79 6.54 -5.15
CA LEU A 160 15.31 7.54 -6.08
C LEU A 160 16.35 8.45 -5.40
N LEU A 161 16.09 8.87 -4.14
CA LEU A 161 17.04 9.65 -3.36
C LEU A 161 18.36 8.89 -3.18
N LEU A 162 18.31 7.63 -2.75
CA LEU A 162 19.47 6.79 -2.54
C LEU A 162 20.27 6.57 -3.84
N ALA A 163 19.58 6.38 -4.95
CA ALA A 163 20.22 6.28 -6.27
C ALA A 163 20.94 7.57 -6.64
N ARG A 164 20.28 8.73 -6.48
CA ARG A 164 20.86 10.05 -6.75
C ARG A 164 22.10 10.34 -5.90
N GLU A 165 21.98 10.14 -4.58
CA GLU A 165 23.08 10.45 -3.66
C GLU A 165 24.28 9.51 -3.86
N SER A 166 24.02 8.25 -4.19
CA SER A 166 25.08 7.29 -4.48
C SER A 166 25.87 7.59 -5.75
N ALA A 167 25.29 8.36 -6.68
CA ALA A 167 25.95 8.78 -7.90
C ALA A 167 26.69 10.12 -7.76
N ARG A 168 26.43 10.90 -6.70
CA ARG A 168 27.11 12.18 -6.47
C ARG A 168 28.61 11.99 -6.28
N GLY A 169 29.38 12.87 -6.90
CA GLY A 169 30.86 12.84 -6.86
C GLY A 169 31.51 11.95 -7.91
N VAL A 170 30.74 11.34 -8.80
CA VAL A 170 31.29 10.71 -10.01
C VAL A 170 31.75 11.83 -10.96
N PRO A 171 33.03 11.88 -11.40
CA PRO A 171 33.50 12.94 -12.30
C PRO A 171 32.67 13.00 -13.57
N GLY A 172 32.16 14.21 -13.90
CA GLY A 172 31.31 14.42 -15.06
C GLY A 172 29.86 13.99 -14.85
N ASP A 173 29.40 13.86 -13.60
CA ASP A 173 28.08 13.39 -13.23
C ASP A 173 26.95 14.13 -13.96
N PRO A 174 26.25 13.47 -14.90
CA PRO A 174 25.08 14.04 -15.58
C PRO A 174 23.80 13.90 -14.74
N GLY A 175 23.89 13.45 -13.48
CA GLY A 175 22.78 13.02 -12.66
C GLY A 175 22.33 11.57 -12.97
N VAL A 176 21.51 11.02 -12.09
CA VAL A 176 20.95 9.68 -12.29
C VAL A 176 19.77 9.74 -13.26
N ARG A 177 19.85 8.97 -14.31
CA ARG A 177 18.75 8.79 -15.27
C ARG A 177 17.82 7.67 -14.79
N VAL A 178 16.55 8.01 -14.56
CA VAL A 178 15.52 7.04 -14.19
C VAL A 178 14.87 6.49 -15.45
N VAL A 179 14.82 5.16 -15.60
CA VAL A 179 14.11 4.45 -16.67
C VAL A 179 12.96 3.66 -16.01
N ALA A 180 11.73 3.88 -16.45
CA ALA A 180 10.55 3.24 -15.86
C ALA A 180 9.51 2.90 -16.93
N GLY A 181 8.66 1.90 -16.68
CA GLY A 181 7.56 1.55 -17.57
C GLY A 181 6.41 2.54 -17.50
N ALA A 182 5.66 2.67 -18.60
CA ALA A 182 4.39 3.40 -18.63
C ALA A 182 3.33 2.80 -17.67
N ASN A 183 3.48 1.53 -17.28
CA ASN A 183 2.70 0.81 -16.27
C ASN A 183 3.10 1.15 -14.82
N GLY A 184 4.21 1.88 -14.62
CA GLY A 184 4.73 2.23 -13.30
C GLY A 184 3.82 3.16 -12.51
N HIS A 185 3.92 3.10 -11.18
CA HIS A 185 3.12 3.96 -10.32
C HIS A 185 3.55 5.43 -10.43
N HIS A 186 2.59 6.35 -10.38
CA HIS A 186 2.81 7.81 -10.51
C HIS A 186 3.75 8.40 -9.45
N SER A 187 4.04 7.69 -8.37
CA SER A 187 5.01 8.11 -7.36
C SER A 187 6.43 8.24 -7.90
N VAL A 188 6.80 7.47 -8.94
CA VAL A 188 8.14 7.52 -9.54
C VAL A 188 8.41 8.87 -10.23
N PRO A 189 7.61 9.34 -11.20
CA PRO A 189 7.79 10.67 -11.77
C PRO A 189 7.61 11.80 -10.74
N ARG A 190 6.74 11.64 -9.75
CA ARG A 190 6.60 12.62 -8.65
C ARG A 190 7.83 12.66 -7.75
N ALA A 191 8.46 11.52 -7.49
CA ALA A 191 9.71 11.48 -6.73
C ALA A 191 10.85 12.17 -7.49
N ALA A 192 10.99 11.91 -8.79
CA ALA A 192 11.97 12.59 -9.63
C ALA A 192 11.76 14.11 -9.61
N TRP A 193 10.50 14.57 -9.79
CA TRP A 193 10.15 15.98 -9.68
C TRP A 193 10.49 16.58 -8.30
N LEU A 194 10.09 15.91 -7.21
CA LEU A 194 10.35 16.37 -5.84
C LEU A 194 11.85 16.50 -5.54
N LEU A 195 12.64 15.59 -6.06
CA LEU A 195 14.08 15.52 -5.84
C LEU A 195 14.89 16.39 -6.82
N GLY A 196 14.24 17.13 -7.72
CA GLY A 196 14.92 17.94 -8.75
C GLY A 196 15.70 17.10 -9.76
N MET A 197 15.32 15.83 -9.95
CA MET A 197 15.90 14.94 -10.95
C MET A 197 15.24 15.18 -12.32
N PRO A 198 15.91 14.83 -13.42
CA PRO A 198 15.28 14.79 -14.74
C PRO A 198 14.03 13.91 -14.75
N ALA A 199 13.07 14.24 -15.62
CA ALA A 199 11.91 13.38 -15.81
C ALA A 199 12.33 11.96 -16.22
N PRO A 200 11.69 10.91 -15.68
CA PRO A 200 12.02 9.55 -16.07
C PRO A 200 11.84 9.30 -17.57
N VAL A 201 12.75 8.51 -18.15
CA VAL A 201 12.57 7.93 -19.47
C VAL A 201 11.48 6.87 -19.37
N VAL A 202 10.33 7.13 -19.97
CA VAL A 202 9.19 6.23 -19.96
C VAL A 202 9.28 5.23 -21.10
N VAL A 203 9.31 3.95 -20.77
CA VAL A 203 9.29 2.84 -21.73
C VAL A 203 7.85 2.36 -21.91
N ASP A 204 7.37 2.31 -23.14
CA ASP A 204 6.02 1.80 -23.44
C ASP A 204 5.85 0.34 -23.02
N THR A 205 4.68 0.02 -22.50
CA THR A 205 4.32 -1.30 -21.99
C THR A 205 3.06 -1.85 -22.68
N PRO A 206 3.11 -2.15 -24.00
CA PRO A 206 1.92 -2.51 -24.78
C PRO A 206 1.24 -3.79 -24.28
N GLY A 207 1.97 -4.71 -23.66
CA GLY A 207 1.41 -5.92 -23.01
C GLY A 207 1.09 -5.76 -21.52
N GLY A 208 1.16 -4.53 -20.97
CA GLY A 208 0.96 -4.26 -19.54
C GLY A 208 2.22 -4.45 -18.70
N VAL A 209 3.32 -4.95 -19.27
CA VAL A 209 4.60 -5.19 -18.60
C VAL A 209 5.76 -4.59 -19.38
N LEU A 210 6.88 -4.32 -18.73
CA LEU A 210 8.10 -3.86 -19.37
C LEU A 210 8.66 -4.93 -20.33
N ASP A 211 9.00 -4.49 -21.54
CA ASP A 211 9.75 -5.31 -22.50
C ASP A 211 11.25 -5.12 -22.26
N PRO A 212 12.01 -6.18 -21.92
CA PRO A 212 13.45 -6.09 -21.67
C PRO A 212 14.26 -5.52 -22.83
N GLU A 213 13.85 -5.74 -24.09
CA GLU A 213 14.57 -5.21 -25.26
C GLU A 213 14.35 -3.68 -25.39
N ARG A 214 13.14 -3.20 -25.12
CA ARG A 214 12.87 -1.76 -25.08
C ARG A 214 13.62 -1.07 -23.92
N VAL A 215 13.71 -1.74 -22.75
CA VAL A 215 14.53 -1.26 -21.63
C VAL A 215 16.00 -1.20 -22.01
N ARG A 216 16.53 -2.24 -22.70
CA ARG A 216 17.89 -2.26 -23.20
C ARG A 216 18.16 -1.07 -24.13
N ALA A 217 17.27 -0.81 -25.08
CA ALA A 217 17.39 0.32 -26.00
C ALA A 217 17.37 1.66 -25.24
N ALA A 218 16.49 1.81 -24.23
CA ALA A 218 16.41 3.01 -23.40
C ALA A 218 17.68 3.23 -22.56
N LEU A 219 18.28 2.17 -22.03
CA LEU A 219 19.55 2.26 -21.28
C LEU A 219 20.73 2.57 -22.21
N ALA A 220 20.78 1.94 -23.37
CA ALA A 220 21.84 2.17 -24.38
C ALA A 220 21.84 3.60 -24.96
N ALA A 221 20.68 4.24 -25.07
CA ALA A 221 20.52 5.59 -25.62
C ALA A 221 21.13 6.71 -24.76
N GLY A 222 21.57 6.42 -23.53
CA GLY A 222 22.14 7.42 -22.64
C GLY A 222 23.33 6.88 -21.87
N GLY A 223 24.27 7.79 -21.51
CA GLY A 223 25.42 7.48 -20.65
C GLY A 223 25.18 7.82 -19.17
N GLY A 224 26.16 7.45 -18.34
CA GLY A 224 26.18 7.77 -16.92
C GLY A 224 25.33 6.85 -16.04
N PRO A 225 25.20 7.17 -14.73
CA PRO A 225 24.45 6.38 -13.77
C PRO A 225 22.96 6.28 -14.13
N ALA A 226 22.39 5.10 -14.00
CA ALA A 226 20.98 4.88 -14.27
C ALA A 226 20.30 4.07 -13.16
N LEU A 227 19.00 4.34 -12.93
CA LEU A 227 18.10 3.57 -12.10
C LEU A 227 16.99 3.01 -12.99
N LEU A 228 16.94 1.69 -13.14
CA LEU A 228 15.80 1.00 -13.72
C LEU A 228 14.76 0.76 -12.64
N VAL A 229 13.52 1.17 -12.89
CA VAL A 229 12.38 0.91 -12.00
C VAL A 229 11.45 -0.09 -12.67
N ALA A 230 11.37 -1.29 -12.11
CA ALA A 230 10.42 -2.33 -12.50
C ALA A 230 9.28 -2.41 -11.48
N THR A 231 8.15 -3.01 -11.86
CA THR A 231 6.97 -3.15 -11.01
C THR A 231 6.59 -4.60 -10.81
N ALA A 232 6.39 -5.01 -9.57
CA ALA A 232 5.84 -6.32 -9.22
C ALA A 232 4.44 -6.16 -8.64
N GLY A 233 3.44 -6.21 -9.51
CA GLY A 233 2.05 -5.92 -9.20
C GLY A 233 1.68 -4.48 -9.56
N THR A 234 1.40 -4.22 -10.84
CA THR A 234 0.96 -2.91 -11.31
C THR A 234 -0.36 -2.50 -10.69
N THR A 235 -0.54 -1.19 -10.44
CA THR A 235 -1.78 -0.67 -9.82
C THR A 235 -3.02 -0.96 -10.65
N ASP A 236 -2.90 -0.96 -11.97
CA ASP A 236 -4.06 -1.11 -12.86
C ASP A 236 -4.50 -2.55 -13.05
N SER A 237 -3.56 -3.48 -13.24
CA SER A 237 -3.88 -4.87 -13.60
C SER A 237 -3.29 -5.92 -12.65
N GLY A 238 -2.36 -5.53 -11.77
CA GLY A 238 -1.63 -6.47 -10.93
C GLY A 238 -0.52 -7.23 -11.67
N ASP A 239 -0.21 -6.84 -12.91
CA ASP A 239 0.82 -7.51 -13.70
C ASP A 239 2.20 -7.35 -13.07
N ILE A 240 3.08 -8.34 -13.30
CA ILE A 240 4.44 -8.37 -12.78
C ILE A 240 5.40 -8.31 -13.96
N ASP A 241 6.29 -7.32 -13.94
CA ASP A 241 7.35 -7.18 -14.94
C ASP A 241 8.29 -8.40 -14.95
N PRO A 242 8.95 -8.73 -16.06
CA PRO A 242 9.87 -9.87 -16.17
C PRO A 242 11.18 -9.59 -15.43
N LEU A 243 11.13 -9.67 -14.09
CA LEU A 243 12.21 -9.26 -13.18
C LEU A 243 13.56 -9.93 -13.47
N PRO A 244 13.64 -11.25 -13.78
CA PRO A 244 14.94 -11.88 -14.08
C PRO A 244 15.65 -11.27 -15.29
N GLU A 245 14.90 -11.02 -16.37
CA GLU A 245 15.40 -10.43 -17.60
C GLU A 245 15.80 -8.97 -17.37
N LEU A 246 14.98 -8.20 -16.64
CA LEU A 246 15.26 -6.81 -16.30
C LEU A 246 16.49 -6.68 -15.38
N ALA A 247 16.66 -7.58 -14.43
CA ALA A 247 17.86 -7.63 -13.58
C ALA A 247 19.12 -7.90 -14.40
N ARG A 248 19.03 -8.78 -15.41
CA ARG A 248 20.14 -9.05 -16.34
C ARG A 248 20.45 -7.82 -17.17
N VAL A 249 19.45 -7.15 -17.72
CA VAL A 249 19.64 -5.91 -18.50
C VAL A 249 20.23 -4.80 -17.63
N ALA A 250 19.74 -4.60 -16.39
CA ALA A 250 20.30 -3.62 -15.48
C ALA A 250 21.81 -3.86 -15.24
N ARG A 251 22.21 -5.11 -14.96
CA ARG A 251 23.64 -5.47 -14.79
C ARG A 251 24.48 -5.23 -16.06
N GLU A 252 23.94 -5.55 -17.22
CA GLU A 252 24.62 -5.34 -18.52
C GLU A 252 25.02 -3.88 -18.73
N TYR A 253 24.20 -2.93 -18.26
CA TYR A 253 24.43 -1.49 -18.39
C TYR A 253 24.95 -0.82 -17.10
N GLY A 254 25.29 -1.58 -16.07
CA GLY A 254 25.69 -1.02 -14.77
C GLY A 254 24.64 -0.16 -14.10
N ALA A 255 23.36 -0.33 -14.47
CA ALA A 255 22.24 0.37 -13.86
C ALA A 255 21.84 -0.28 -12.55
N ARG A 256 21.41 0.50 -11.56
CA ARG A 256 20.73 -0.01 -10.37
C ARG A 256 19.33 -0.44 -10.73
N LEU A 257 18.84 -1.46 -10.01
CA LEU A 257 17.47 -1.95 -10.14
C LEU A 257 16.68 -1.65 -8.87
N HIS A 258 15.60 -0.88 -9.01
CA HIS A 258 14.56 -0.74 -8.01
C HIS A 258 13.31 -1.51 -8.46
N VAL A 259 12.70 -2.27 -7.54
CA VAL A 259 11.42 -2.94 -7.82
C VAL A 259 10.34 -2.36 -6.91
N ASP A 260 9.37 -1.67 -7.51
CA ASP A 260 8.13 -1.31 -6.83
C ASP A 260 7.26 -2.55 -6.69
N ALA A 261 7.39 -3.24 -5.57
CA ALA A 261 6.59 -4.39 -5.18
C ALA A 261 5.55 -4.01 -4.10
N ALA A 262 5.13 -2.74 -4.04
CA ALA A 262 4.17 -2.26 -3.06
C ALA A 262 2.89 -3.11 -3.03
N TYR A 263 2.47 -3.66 -4.17
CA TYR A 263 1.33 -4.55 -4.23
C TYR A 263 1.75 -6.03 -4.16
N GLY A 264 2.64 -6.47 -5.03
CA GLY A 264 2.98 -7.89 -5.15
C GLY A 264 3.99 -8.41 -4.13
N GLY A 265 4.68 -7.54 -3.39
CA GLY A 265 5.76 -7.95 -2.49
C GLY A 265 5.34 -8.94 -1.40
N SER A 266 4.09 -8.86 -0.94
CA SER A 266 3.56 -9.81 0.05
C SER A 266 3.37 -11.25 -0.47
N LEU A 267 3.47 -11.48 -1.78
CA LEU A 267 3.53 -12.84 -2.33
C LEU A 267 4.72 -13.64 -1.75
N LEU A 268 5.77 -12.96 -1.25
CA LEU A 268 6.92 -13.59 -0.57
C LEU A 268 6.52 -14.38 0.69
N PHE A 269 5.39 -14.08 1.31
CA PHE A 269 4.92 -14.86 2.48
C PHE A 269 4.42 -16.25 2.10
N SER A 270 3.97 -16.47 0.85
CA SER A 270 3.51 -17.77 0.34
C SER A 270 4.57 -18.43 -0.51
N ASN A 271 4.91 -19.69 -0.23
CA ASN A 271 5.82 -20.46 -1.07
C ASN A 271 5.23 -20.70 -2.48
N ARG A 272 3.90 -20.84 -2.58
CA ARG A 272 3.19 -21.04 -3.85
C ARG A 272 3.24 -19.81 -4.74
N GLU A 273 3.00 -18.63 -4.17
CA GLU A 273 2.89 -17.40 -4.94
C GLU A 273 4.25 -16.70 -5.13
N ALA A 274 5.22 -16.91 -4.23
CA ALA A 274 6.55 -16.30 -4.31
C ALA A 274 7.32 -16.61 -5.60
N VAL A 275 7.01 -17.73 -6.25
CA VAL A 275 7.64 -18.12 -7.53
C VAL A 275 7.41 -17.08 -8.63
N ARG A 276 6.34 -16.27 -8.52
CA ARG A 276 6.01 -15.19 -9.46
C ARG A 276 6.95 -13.99 -9.32
N LEU A 277 7.64 -13.90 -8.19
CA LEU A 277 8.62 -12.87 -7.90
C LEU A 277 10.06 -13.33 -8.18
N ALA A 278 10.24 -14.34 -9.05
CA ALA A 278 11.57 -14.73 -9.50
C ALA A 278 12.33 -13.50 -9.98
N GLY A 279 13.60 -13.33 -9.57
CA GLY A 279 14.44 -12.17 -9.88
C GLY A 279 14.31 -11.00 -8.90
N LEU A 280 13.28 -10.92 -8.03
CA LEU A 280 13.12 -9.81 -7.07
C LEU A 280 14.34 -9.62 -6.18
N ARG A 281 14.92 -10.71 -5.68
CA ARG A 281 16.12 -10.69 -4.81
C ARG A 281 17.37 -10.09 -5.47
N GLU A 282 17.38 -9.92 -6.78
CA GLU A 282 18.48 -9.32 -7.52
C GLU A 282 18.42 -7.79 -7.55
N ALA A 283 17.29 -7.19 -7.14
CA ALA A 283 17.14 -5.74 -7.06
C ALA A 283 18.03 -5.15 -5.97
N ASP A 284 18.50 -3.90 -6.17
CA ASP A 284 19.23 -3.15 -5.16
C ASP A 284 18.29 -2.66 -4.06
N THR A 285 17.08 -2.27 -4.43
CA THR A 285 16.03 -1.79 -3.52
C THR A 285 14.66 -2.32 -3.91
N VAL A 286 13.83 -2.64 -2.92
CA VAL A 286 12.48 -3.18 -3.11
C VAL A 286 11.50 -2.48 -2.18
N THR A 287 10.40 -1.99 -2.74
CA THR A 287 9.27 -1.42 -1.99
C THR A 287 8.24 -2.50 -1.68
N LEU A 288 7.74 -2.54 -0.44
CA LEU A 288 6.60 -3.38 -0.04
C LEU A 288 5.59 -2.54 0.76
N ASP A 289 4.28 -2.82 0.59
CA ASP A 289 3.22 -2.20 1.39
C ASP A 289 2.44 -3.26 2.18
N LEU A 290 2.72 -3.35 3.47
CA LEU A 290 2.01 -4.28 4.35
C LEU A 290 0.57 -3.80 4.67
N HIS A 291 0.25 -2.53 4.40
CA HIS A 291 -1.13 -2.03 4.48
C HIS A 291 -1.97 -2.37 3.22
N LYS A 292 -1.43 -3.18 2.30
CA LYS A 292 -2.13 -3.81 1.19
C LYS A 292 -2.31 -5.31 1.48
N LEU A 293 -1.48 -6.17 0.91
CA LEU A 293 -1.51 -7.63 1.14
C LEU A 293 -0.74 -8.07 2.41
N GLY A 294 -0.68 -7.24 3.41
CA GLY A 294 -0.23 -7.53 4.77
C GLY A 294 -1.30 -7.21 5.80
N TRP A 295 -2.45 -6.67 5.35
CA TRP A 295 -3.63 -6.36 6.16
C TRP A 295 -3.34 -5.50 7.39
N GLN A 296 -2.35 -4.59 7.27
CA GLN A 296 -2.04 -3.63 8.32
C GLN A 296 -2.91 -2.36 8.20
N PRO A 297 -3.25 -1.71 9.31
CA PRO A 297 -3.67 -0.31 9.25
C PRO A 297 -2.62 0.56 8.55
N VAL A 298 -3.06 1.56 7.77
CA VAL A 298 -2.17 2.57 7.18
C VAL A 298 -1.57 3.42 8.32
N ALA A 299 -0.28 3.71 8.34
CA ALA A 299 0.77 3.46 7.38
C ALA A 299 1.58 2.20 7.73
N ALA A 300 2.00 1.41 6.72
CA ALA A 300 2.85 0.25 6.94
C ALA A 300 3.59 -0.11 5.62
N GLY A 301 4.48 0.76 5.18
CA GLY A 301 5.38 0.52 4.06
C GLY A 301 6.75 0.06 4.53
N VAL A 302 7.50 -0.56 3.63
CA VAL A 302 8.88 -1.01 3.85
C VAL A 302 9.69 -0.75 2.60
N LEU A 303 10.87 -0.19 2.77
CA LEU A 303 11.92 -0.18 1.74
C LEU A 303 13.01 -1.17 2.17
N ALA A 304 13.14 -2.28 1.47
CA ALA A 304 14.25 -3.21 1.65
C ALA A 304 15.41 -2.84 0.71
N VAL A 305 16.63 -2.93 1.22
CA VAL A 305 17.87 -2.71 0.47
C VAL A 305 18.74 -3.97 0.53
N ARG A 306 19.37 -4.30 -0.58
CA ARG A 306 20.24 -5.46 -0.67
C ARG A 306 21.52 -5.34 0.16
N GLU A 307 22.03 -4.13 0.26
CA GLU A 307 23.23 -3.79 1.03
C GLU A 307 22.94 -2.60 1.93
N ALA A 308 23.14 -2.75 3.25
CA ALA A 308 22.90 -1.70 4.24
C ALA A 308 23.66 -0.40 3.91
N ALA A 309 24.82 -0.51 3.26
CA ALA A 309 25.62 0.64 2.83
C ALA A 309 24.86 1.57 1.86
N LEU A 310 23.80 1.10 1.18
CA LEU A 310 22.96 1.94 0.35
C LEU A 310 22.20 3.00 1.17
N LEU A 311 21.99 2.78 2.47
CA LEU A 311 21.28 3.71 3.36
C LEU A 311 22.16 4.86 3.88
N ARG A 312 23.50 4.79 3.71
CA ARG A 312 24.43 5.84 4.18
C ARG A 312 24.06 7.28 3.78
N PRO A 313 23.46 7.55 2.59
CA PRO A 313 23.03 8.91 2.27
C PRO A 313 21.98 9.49 3.22
N LEU A 314 21.33 8.66 4.02
CA LEU A 314 20.35 9.09 5.03
C LEU A 314 21.00 9.44 6.37
N ASP A 315 22.27 9.08 6.56
CA ASP A 315 22.99 9.39 7.80
C ASP A 315 23.05 10.90 8.00
N HIS A 316 22.41 11.36 9.04
CA HIS A 316 22.34 12.76 9.43
C HIS A 316 22.55 12.86 10.93
N ARG A 317 23.26 13.89 11.35
CA ARG A 317 23.54 14.15 12.77
C ARG A 317 22.90 15.44 13.22
N ALA A 318 22.31 15.39 14.41
CA ALA A 318 21.81 16.55 15.10
C ALA A 318 22.08 16.36 16.61
N ASP A 319 22.98 17.14 17.17
CA ASP A 319 23.49 16.98 18.54
C ASP A 319 22.40 16.84 19.61
N TYR A 320 21.23 17.46 19.40
CA TYR A 320 20.12 17.41 20.36
C TYR A 320 19.32 16.09 20.31
N LEU A 321 19.59 15.19 19.34
CA LEU A 321 18.91 13.91 19.19
C LEU A 321 19.88 12.73 19.17
N ASN A 322 21.06 12.90 18.59
CA ASN A 322 22.04 11.83 18.38
C ASN A 322 23.48 12.38 18.47
N ALA A 323 23.87 12.82 19.65
CA ALA A 323 25.21 13.27 19.93
C ALA A 323 26.25 12.20 19.60
N ALA A 324 27.44 12.61 19.17
CA ALA A 324 28.50 11.66 18.77
C ALA A 324 28.95 10.79 19.93
N ASP A 325 29.09 11.36 21.13
CA ASP A 325 29.48 10.67 22.36
C ASP A 325 28.41 9.67 22.84
N ASP A 326 27.12 9.94 22.63
CA ASP A 326 26.05 8.98 22.90
C ASP A 326 26.16 7.77 21.97
N THR A 327 26.43 8.01 20.69
CA THR A 327 26.63 6.92 19.71
C THR A 327 27.88 6.08 20.07
N GLU A 328 28.97 6.71 20.49
CA GLU A 328 30.19 6.04 20.99
C GLU A 328 29.90 5.25 22.27
N ALA A 329 28.99 5.71 23.11
CA ALA A 329 28.54 5.02 24.33
C ALA A 329 27.58 3.86 24.04
N GLY A 330 27.16 3.66 22.79
CA GLY A 330 26.34 2.54 22.35
C GLY A 330 24.84 2.85 22.19
N PHE A 331 24.42 4.12 22.28
CA PHE A 331 23.05 4.52 21.95
C PHE A 331 22.90 4.61 20.44
N PRO A 332 21.92 3.89 19.83
CA PRO A 332 21.78 3.88 18.38
C PRO A 332 21.24 5.21 17.83
N ASP A 333 21.84 5.68 16.75
CA ASP A 333 21.32 6.80 15.97
C ASP A 333 20.10 6.33 15.14
N LEU A 334 18.97 7.03 15.28
CA LEU A 334 17.72 6.73 14.59
C LEU A 334 17.41 7.71 13.44
N LEU A 335 18.12 8.84 13.33
CA LEU A 335 17.84 9.84 12.29
C LEU A 335 18.09 9.30 10.88
N GLY A 336 19.11 8.45 10.71
CA GLY A 336 19.38 7.77 9.43
C GLY A 336 18.34 6.69 9.04
N ARG A 337 17.36 6.40 9.90
CA ARG A 337 16.32 5.39 9.64
C ARG A 337 15.06 5.95 9.00
N SER A 338 14.98 7.27 8.74
CA SER A 338 13.81 7.92 8.11
C SER A 338 14.16 9.31 7.60
N LEU A 339 13.41 9.83 6.62
CA LEU A 339 13.42 11.26 6.28
C LEU A 339 12.60 12.09 7.27
N ARG A 340 11.79 11.46 8.10
CA ARG A 340 10.96 12.11 9.11
C ARG A 340 11.72 12.10 10.43
N THR A 341 11.80 13.25 11.09
CA THR A 341 12.31 13.30 12.45
C THR A 341 11.35 12.57 13.38
N SER A 342 10.20 13.14 13.68
CA SER A 342 9.19 12.46 14.52
C SER A 342 8.46 11.39 13.73
N ARG A 343 8.48 10.16 14.21
CA ARG A 343 7.74 9.04 13.64
C ARG A 343 7.26 8.09 14.71
N ARG A 344 6.06 7.56 14.51
CA ARG A 344 5.49 6.57 15.43
C ARG A 344 6.06 5.17 15.15
N PRO A 345 5.97 4.24 16.13
CA PRO A 345 6.46 2.88 15.99
C PRO A 345 5.49 2.01 15.17
N ASP A 346 5.29 2.32 13.89
CA ASP A 346 4.44 1.53 12.98
C ASP A 346 4.91 0.08 12.84
N VAL A 347 6.14 -0.21 13.22
CA VAL A 347 6.68 -1.56 13.31
C VAL A 347 5.94 -2.43 14.33
N LEU A 348 5.33 -1.87 15.38
CA LEU A 348 4.66 -2.65 16.44
C LEU A 348 3.51 -3.48 15.88
N LYS A 349 2.64 -2.90 15.06
CA LYS A 349 1.54 -3.63 14.44
C LYS A 349 2.02 -4.71 13.48
N ILE A 350 3.12 -4.44 12.75
CA ILE A 350 3.78 -5.41 11.87
C ILE A 350 4.31 -6.59 12.69
N ALA A 351 5.06 -6.30 13.76
CA ALA A 351 5.62 -7.32 14.67
C ALA A 351 4.55 -8.22 15.28
N VAL A 352 3.47 -7.60 15.80
CA VAL A 352 2.33 -8.34 16.38
C VAL A 352 1.69 -9.26 15.35
N THR A 353 1.48 -8.78 14.13
CA THR A 353 0.92 -9.59 13.04
C THR A 353 1.84 -10.75 12.67
N LEU A 354 3.13 -10.48 12.47
CA LEU A 354 4.12 -11.51 12.16
C LEU A 354 4.19 -12.57 13.27
N ARG A 355 4.10 -12.15 14.53
CA ARG A 355 4.13 -13.07 15.67
C ARG A 355 2.84 -13.87 15.82
N ALA A 356 1.69 -13.24 15.57
CA ALA A 356 0.38 -13.88 15.71
C ALA A 356 0.08 -14.90 14.61
N LEU A 357 0.40 -14.59 13.37
CA LEU A 357 0.09 -15.42 12.20
C LEU A 357 1.28 -16.22 11.69
N GLY A 358 2.48 -15.72 11.89
CA GLY A 358 3.68 -16.23 11.26
C GLY A 358 3.64 -16.11 9.73
N ARG A 359 4.70 -16.54 9.07
CA ARG A 359 4.79 -16.53 7.60
C ARG A 359 3.70 -17.39 6.96
N ARG A 360 3.39 -18.57 7.53
CA ARG A 360 2.36 -19.47 6.97
C ARG A 360 0.96 -18.89 7.05
N GLY A 361 0.60 -18.24 8.16
CA GLY A 361 -0.71 -17.61 8.31
C GLY A 361 -0.90 -16.47 7.33
N LEU A 362 0.08 -15.55 7.21
CA LEU A 362 0.05 -14.48 6.20
C LEU A 362 0.04 -15.05 4.78
N GLY A 363 0.86 -16.06 4.50
CA GLY A 363 0.88 -16.75 3.21
C GLY A 363 -0.47 -17.32 2.83
N GLY A 364 -1.19 -17.92 3.78
CA GLY A 364 -2.54 -18.45 3.58
C GLY A 364 -3.56 -17.36 3.20
N LEU A 365 -3.46 -16.17 3.81
CA LEU A 365 -4.31 -15.03 3.43
C LEU A 365 -3.99 -14.54 2.00
N VAL A 366 -2.71 -14.47 1.65
CA VAL A 366 -2.27 -14.12 0.28
C VAL A 366 -2.79 -15.14 -0.73
N GLU A 367 -2.66 -16.41 -0.44
CA GLU A 367 -3.17 -17.48 -1.30
C GLU A 367 -4.67 -17.39 -1.49
N ALA A 368 -5.43 -17.15 -0.43
CA ALA A 368 -6.88 -17.02 -0.48
C ALA A 368 -7.32 -15.92 -1.47
N VAL A 369 -6.77 -14.71 -1.37
CA VAL A 369 -7.16 -13.60 -2.26
C VAL A 369 -6.69 -13.82 -3.70
N CYS A 370 -5.57 -14.51 -3.93
CA CYS A 370 -5.14 -14.92 -5.26
C CYS A 370 -6.07 -16.00 -5.85
N ASP A 371 -6.56 -16.93 -5.03
CA ASP A 371 -7.53 -17.95 -5.44
C ASP A 371 -8.89 -17.34 -5.75
N HIS A 372 -9.35 -16.35 -4.96
CA HIS A 372 -10.56 -15.58 -5.27
C HIS A 372 -10.46 -14.89 -6.64
N ALA A 373 -9.30 -14.30 -6.95
CA ALA A 373 -9.10 -13.65 -8.24
C ALA A 373 -9.11 -14.66 -9.41
N ARG A 374 -8.51 -15.83 -9.26
CA ARG A 374 -8.56 -16.90 -10.25
C ARG A 374 -10.00 -17.37 -10.46
N TYR A 375 -10.73 -17.58 -9.36
CA TYR A 375 -12.13 -17.98 -9.42
C TYR A 375 -13.02 -16.94 -10.11
N LEU A 376 -12.85 -15.66 -9.78
CA LEU A 376 -13.57 -14.58 -10.46
C LEU A 376 -13.25 -14.55 -11.96
N ALA A 377 -11.98 -14.73 -12.33
CA ALA A 377 -11.59 -14.81 -13.74
C ALA A 377 -12.27 -16.00 -14.44
N ASP A 378 -12.33 -17.18 -13.79
CA ASP A 378 -13.03 -18.36 -14.31
C ASP A 378 -14.54 -18.09 -14.50
N LEU A 379 -15.18 -17.38 -13.57
CA LEU A 379 -16.57 -16.97 -13.68
C LEU A 379 -16.79 -16.04 -14.89
N VAL A 380 -15.92 -15.04 -15.05
CA VAL A 380 -16.00 -14.09 -16.18
C VAL A 380 -15.79 -14.79 -17.51
N GLU A 381 -14.81 -15.70 -17.64
CA GLU A 381 -14.55 -16.47 -18.87
C GLU A 381 -15.75 -17.35 -19.28
N ARG A 382 -16.47 -17.91 -18.32
CA ARG A 382 -17.66 -18.72 -18.59
C ARG A 382 -18.93 -17.91 -18.83
N HIS A 383 -18.92 -16.62 -18.50
CA HIS A 383 -20.13 -15.79 -18.60
C HIS A 383 -20.28 -15.17 -19.99
N PRO A 384 -21.37 -15.49 -20.76
CA PRO A 384 -21.50 -15.09 -22.17
C PRO A 384 -21.56 -13.57 -22.40
N ALA A 385 -21.99 -12.81 -21.38
CA ALA A 385 -22.12 -11.35 -21.46
C ALA A 385 -20.92 -10.58 -20.90
N LEU A 386 -19.84 -11.26 -20.51
CA LEU A 386 -18.65 -10.62 -19.94
C LEU A 386 -17.40 -11.01 -20.72
N THR A 387 -16.43 -10.12 -20.73
CA THR A 387 -15.11 -10.32 -21.35
C THR A 387 -14.04 -10.09 -20.29
N LEU A 388 -13.15 -11.07 -20.10
CA LEU A 388 -11.96 -10.98 -19.28
C LEU A 388 -10.82 -10.36 -20.11
N ARG A 389 -10.01 -9.46 -19.50
CA ARG A 389 -8.82 -8.95 -20.18
C ARG A 389 -7.70 -10.00 -20.23
N ALA A 390 -7.34 -10.52 -19.08
CA ALA A 390 -6.29 -11.53 -18.91
C ALA A 390 -6.44 -12.21 -17.55
N ARG A 391 -5.81 -13.36 -17.39
CA ARG A 391 -5.76 -14.06 -16.10
C ARG A 391 -4.92 -13.27 -15.09
N PRO A 392 -5.36 -13.17 -13.82
CA PRO A 392 -4.71 -12.33 -12.82
C PRO A 392 -3.32 -12.86 -12.42
N ALA A 393 -2.35 -11.95 -12.33
CA ALA A 393 -1.02 -12.24 -11.80
C ALA A 393 -0.95 -12.13 -10.26
N VAL A 394 -1.78 -11.28 -9.64
CA VAL A 394 -1.94 -11.14 -8.19
C VAL A 394 -3.42 -11.32 -7.85
N SER A 395 -4.08 -10.34 -7.30
CA SER A 395 -5.50 -10.42 -6.91
C SER A 395 -6.40 -9.39 -7.59
N THR A 396 -5.97 -8.87 -8.76
CA THR A 396 -6.74 -7.90 -9.58
C THR A 396 -7.28 -8.57 -10.85
N VAL A 397 -8.58 -8.43 -11.09
CA VAL A 397 -9.28 -8.94 -12.28
C VAL A 397 -9.85 -7.77 -13.06
N LEU A 398 -9.48 -7.66 -14.33
CA LEU A 398 -10.05 -6.68 -15.28
C LEU A 398 -11.07 -7.37 -16.17
N PHE A 399 -12.29 -6.85 -16.15
CA PHE A 399 -13.39 -7.39 -16.96
C PHE A 399 -14.35 -6.28 -17.40
N ARG A 400 -15.20 -6.57 -18.38
CA ARG A 400 -16.22 -5.64 -18.88
C ARG A 400 -17.38 -6.39 -19.50
N PRO A 401 -18.59 -5.80 -19.59
CA PRO A 401 -19.64 -6.36 -20.40
C PRO A 401 -19.21 -6.46 -21.87
N THR A 402 -19.52 -7.59 -22.51
CA THR A 402 -19.17 -7.85 -23.90
C THR A 402 -19.89 -6.85 -24.80
N GLY A 403 -19.15 -6.20 -25.71
CA GLY A 403 -19.68 -5.19 -26.62
C GLY A 403 -19.88 -3.80 -26.02
N ALA A 404 -19.82 -3.62 -24.69
CA ALA A 404 -20.02 -2.32 -24.06
C ALA A 404 -18.94 -1.30 -24.47
N GLY A 405 -19.32 -0.04 -24.65
CA GLY A 405 -18.43 1.09 -24.85
C GLY A 405 -17.74 1.54 -23.55
N ASP A 406 -16.72 2.39 -23.65
CA ASP A 406 -16.01 2.91 -22.47
C ASP A 406 -16.92 3.78 -21.59
N GLU A 407 -17.84 4.51 -22.19
CA GLU A 407 -18.82 5.34 -21.46
C GLU A 407 -19.80 4.50 -20.64
N GLU A 408 -20.25 3.37 -21.19
CA GLU A 408 -21.13 2.42 -20.51
C GLU A 408 -20.41 1.78 -19.31
N VAL A 409 -19.17 1.33 -19.49
CA VAL A 409 -18.35 0.79 -18.41
C VAL A 409 -18.15 1.82 -17.28
N ALA A 410 -17.90 3.08 -17.65
CA ALA A 410 -17.77 4.17 -16.68
C ALA A 410 -19.11 4.47 -15.96
N ALA A 411 -20.25 4.38 -16.67
CA ALA A 411 -21.58 4.61 -16.11
C ALA A 411 -21.98 3.51 -15.13
N ILE A 412 -21.75 2.23 -15.45
CA ILE A 412 -22.01 1.08 -14.56
C ILE A 412 -21.27 1.30 -13.23
N ARG A 413 -19.97 1.59 -13.29
CA ARG A 413 -19.16 1.82 -12.09
C ARG A 413 -19.72 2.97 -11.25
N ARG A 414 -20.03 4.12 -11.86
CA ARG A 414 -20.57 5.29 -11.14
C ARG A 414 -21.90 4.99 -10.49
N ARG A 415 -22.79 4.28 -11.18
CA ARG A 415 -24.11 3.93 -10.65
C ARG A 415 -24.00 3.04 -9.43
N LEU A 416 -23.21 1.96 -9.52
CA LEU A 416 -22.96 1.05 -8.39
C LEU A 416 -22.43 1.79 -7.15
N MET A 417 -21.52 2.76 -7.35
CA MET A 417 -21.01 3.60 -6.26
C MET A 417 -22.08 4.56 -5.70
N LEU A 418 -22.84 5.23 -6.55
CA LEU A 418 -23.86 6.20 -6.10
C LEU A 418 -24.99 5.51 -5.34
N ASP A 419 -25.33 4.30 -5.75
CA ASP A 419 -26.36 3.48 -5.12
C ASP A 419 -25.84 2.76 -3.85
N GLY A 420 -24.54 2.85 -3.56
CA GLY A 420 -23.92 2.18 -2.40
C GLY A 420 -23.87 0.66 -2.50
N ARG A 421 -24.05 0.07 -3.71
CA ARG A 421 -24.26 -1.37 -3.91
C ARG A 421 -22.96 -2.14 -4.14
N ALA A 422 -21.96 -1.55 -4.80
CA ALA A 422 -20.63 -2.11 -4.97
C ALA A 422 -19.60 -1.02 -5.24
N VAL A 423 -18.35 -1.29 -4.87
CA VAL A 423 -17.20 -0.42 -5.16
C VAL A 423 -16.23 -1.16 -6.06
N LEU A 424 -16.21 -0.79 -7.33
CA LEU A 424 -15.26 -1.28 -8.33
C LEU A 424 -14.31 -0.16 -8.75
N GLY A 425 -13.06 -0.51 -9.01
CA GLY A 425 -12.10 0.35 -9.66
C GLY A 425 -12.32 0.40 -11.17
N ARG A 426 -11.44 1.14 -11.84
CA ARG A 426 -11.33 1.13 -13.31
C ARG A 426 -9.87 1.16 -13.72
N ALA A 427 -9.55 0.62 -14.87
CA ALA A 427 -8.22 0.68 -15.48
C ALA A 427 -8.35 0.89 -17.00
N ARG A 428 -7.33 1.53 -17.60
CA ARG A 428 -7.15 1.52 -19.06
C ARG A 428 -6.10 0.51 -19.42
N ALA A 429 -6.49 -0.42 -20.29
CA ALA A 429 -5.59 -1.42 -20.84
C ALA A 429 -6.00 -1.73 -22.29
N ASP A 430 -5.02 -1.94 -23.17
CA ASP A 430 -5.23 -2.27 -24.57
C ASP A 430 -6.17 -1.30 -25.29
N GLY A 431 -6.05 0.01 -24.98
CA GLY A 431 -6.84 1.10 -25.55
C GLY A 431 -8.31 1.16 -25.05
N ARG A 432 -8.72 0.32 -24.09
CA ARG A 432 -10.09 0.22 -23.58
C ARG A 432 -10.18 0.48 -22.08
N LEU A 433 -11.37 0.91 -21.65
CA LEU A 433 -11.71 1.02 -20.22
C LEU A 433 -12.26 -0.31 -19.70
N TRP A 434 -11.79 -0.73 -18.55
CA TRP A 434 -12.19 -1.95 -17.86
C TRP A 434 -12.71 -1.64 -16.46
N LEU A 435 -13.69 -2.40 -16.00
CA LEU A 435 -13.98 -2.53 -14.58
C LEU A 435 -12.82 -3.30 -13.92
N LYS A 436 -12.44 -2.87 -12.73
CA LYS A 436 -11.35 -3.47 -11.97
C LYS A 436 -11.87 -3.95 -10.62
N ALA A 437 -11.83 -5.27 -10.41
CA ALA A 437 -12.00 -5.88 -9.10
C ALA A 437 -10.62 -6.22 -8.53
N THR A 438 -10.27 -5.59 -7.41
CA THR A 438 -9.04 -5.88 -6.66
C THR A 438 -9.45 -6.55 -5.34
N LEU A 439 -9.19 -7.83 -5.24
CA LEU A 439 -9.68 -8.68 -4.15
C LEU A 439 -8.64 -8.73 -3.03
N LEU A 440 -8.88 -7.99 -1.95
CA LEU A 440 -8.02 -7.96 -0.77
C LEU A 440 -8.74 -8.45 0.51
N ASN A 441 -10.00 -8.83 0.41
CA ASN A 441 -10.72 -9.42 1.51
C ASN A 441 -10.56 -10.95 1.48
N PRO A 442 -9.83 -11.56 2.42
CA PRO A 442 -9.59 -13.01 2.41
C PRO A 442 -10.83 -13.83 2.83
N THR A 443 -11.89 -13.18 3.32
CA THR A 443 -13.14 -13.84 3.73
C THR A 443 -14.21 -13.82 2.64
N THR A 444 -13.93 -13.22 1.47
CA THR A 444 -14.82 -13.26 0.30
C THR A 444 -15.14 -14.70 -0.11
N THR A 445 -16.38 -14.99 -0.41
CA THR A 445 -16.85 -16.32 -0.81
C THR A 445 -17.11 -16.40 -2.32
N PRO A 446 -17.17 -17.60 -2.90
CA PRO A 446 -17.62 -17.80 -4.29
C PRO A 446 -18.95 -17.14 -4.58
N THR A 447 -19.93 -17.25 -3.68
CA THR A 447 -21.26 -16.67 -3.83
C THR A 447 -21.22 -15.12 -3.89
N ASP A 448 -20.31 -14.49 -3.13
CA ASP A 448 -20.13 -13.03 -3.18
C ASP A 448 -19.61 -12.59 -4.56
N LEU A 449 -18.69 -13.35 -5.15
CA LEU A 449 -18.12 -13.05 -6.47
C LEU A 449 -19.17 -13.25 -7.58
N GLU A 450 -20.02 -14.26 -7.48
CA GLU A 450 -21.17 -14.47 -8.36
C GLU A 450 -22.19 -13.31 -8.24
N ALA A 451 -22.47 -12.87 -7.02
CA ALA A 451 -23.36 -11.74 -6.75
C ALA A 451 -22.79 -10.43 -7.35
N LEU A 452 -21.47 -10.21 -7.26
CA LEU A 452 -20.82 -9.05 -7.87
C LEU A 452 -21.02 -9.03 -9.39
N LEU A 453 -20.83 -10.14 -10.09
CA LEU A 453 -21.01 -10.22 -11.53
C LEU A 453 -22.49 -10.05 -11.94
N THR A 454 -23.40 -10.67 -11.19
CA THR A 454 -24.86 -10.50 -11.38
C THR A 454 -25.24 -9.03 -11.27
N LEU A 455 -24.72 -8.33 -10.27
CA LEU A 455 -24.97 -6.92 -10.03
C LEU A 455 -24.46 -6.03 -11.18
N VAL A 456 -23.27 -6.32 -11.70
CA VAL A 456 -22.70 -5.61 -12.85
C VAL A 456 -23.55 -5.82 -14.10
N CYS A 457 -23.97 -7.05 -14.40
CA CYS A 457 -24.81 -7.37 -15.55
C CYS A 457 -26.19 -6.70 -15.47
N ALA A 458 -26.84 -6.74 -14.30
CA ALA A 458 -28.13 -6.10 -14.09
C ALA A 458 -28.03 -4.56 -14.30
N THR A 459 -26.99 -3.93 -13.75
CA THR A 459 -26.77 -2.49 -13.89
C THR A 459 -26.52 -2.08 -15.35
N HIS A 460 -25.83 -2.94 -16.13
CA HIS A 460 -25.65 -2.71 -17.57
C HIS A 460 -26.97 -2.78 -18.33
N GLN A 461 -27.81 -3.80 -18.08
CA GLN A 461 -29.09 -3.95 -18.72
C GLN A 461 -30.05 -2.78 -18.44
N GLU A 462 -30.10 -2.33 -17.18
CA GLU A 462 -30.92 -1.17 -16.78
C GLU A 462 -30.50 0.14 -17.50
N GLY A 463 -29.19 0.30 -17.78
CA GLY A 463 -28.65 1.46 -18.52
C GLY A 463 -28.89 1.41 -20.03
N SER A 464 -29.12 0.22 -20.60
CA SER A 464 -29.31 -0.01 -22.03
C SER A 464 -30.77 0.09 -22.47
N THR A 465 -31.73 0.18 -21.53
CA THR A 465 -33.14 0.36 -21.84
C THR A 465 -33.41 1.86 -22.09
N PRO A 466 -33.85 2.30 -23.26
CA PRO A 466 -34.18 3.69 -23.53
C PRO A 466 -35.28 4.15 -22.56
N ARG A 467 -35.04 5.30 -21.90
CA ARG A 467 -36.08 5.98 -21.09
C ARG A 467 -37.06 6.71 -21.98
#